data_d544843f0cbef3a92d36014fc0323fd4
#
_entry.id   d544843f0cbef3a92d36014fc0323fd4
#
_cell.length_a   1.000
_cell.length_b   1.000
_cell.length_c   1.000
_cell.angle_alpha   90.00
_cell.angle_beta   90.00
_cell.angle_gamma   90.00
#
_symmetry.space_group_name_H-M   'P 1'
#
loop_
_entity.id
_entity.type
_entity.pdbx_description
1 polymer ?
#
loop_
_entity_poly.entity_id
_entity_poly.type
_entity_poly.pdbx_seq_one_letter_code
_entity_poly.pdbx_strand_id
1 'polypeptide(L)'
;IKGEASFCGPNEVRVNSSGGEQRLTGDAFLIATGSRPRIPEWCSPDGERILTTRDCYPPKVFPKSIAVVGSGVTGVEFVHMFSSFGAEVTLVVSRQQVLPGKDPEAAAALEDAFLGRGVKLLKGARATAIERQGDGVVVKCDDGREVKATHAVLAIGSEPNVEGLNLDAAGVELDTRGYINIDRHCETNVKGIYAAGDVSGKLPLSSVAAMQGRKIAEHLMGSNRATHRHLDYDKAASAIFTQPEIADVGLAEAEAFANGRKIRVTKVPFSSTPKALIHNDPHGFVKLISDPNTGQVLGGTIVGRHAGELISVIALAVTAHLKVADLLDTLFVHPALAEALLDAAE
;
A
#
# COMPACT_ATOMS: atom_id res chain seq x y z
N ILE A 1 11.39 -27.25 1.60
CA ILE A 1 12.29 -27.35 2.77
C ILE A 1 11.96 -26.19 3.70
N LYS A 2 11.72 -26.48 4.99
CA LYS A 2 11.55 -25.45 6.02
C LYS A 2 12.88 -25.21 6.69
N GLY A 3 13.39 -23.99 6.69
CA GLY A 3 14.66 -23.62 7.28
C GLY A 3 15.09 -22.20 6.88
N GLU A 4 16.28 -21.83 7.35
CA GLU A 4 16.90 -20.54 7.01
C GLU A 4 17.84 -20.73 5.83
N ALA A 5 17.56 -20.02 4.74
CA ALA A 5 18.34 -20.09 3.51
C ALA A 5 19.36 -18.95 3.44
N SER A 6 20.57 -19.25 2.96
CA SER A 6 21.61 -18.27 2.69
C SER A 6 22.40 -18.64 1.45
N PHE A 7 22.83 -17.65 0.66
CA PHE A 7 23.67 -17.89 -0.51
C PHE A 7 25.08 -18.32 -0.11
N CYS A 8 25.61 -19.30 -0.83
CA CYS A 8 27.03 -19.71 -0.79
C CYS A 8 27.80 -19.25 -2.04
N GLY A 9 27.08 -18.78 -3.04
CA GLY A 9 27.52 -18.27 -4.32
C GLY A 9 26.34 -18.00 -5.22
N PRO A 10 26.53 -17.56 -6.47
CA PRO A 10 25.43 -17.18 -7.36
C PRO A 10 24.52 -18.35 -7.77
N ASN A 11 25.01 -19.58 -7.67
CA ASN A 11 24.29 -20.79 -8.11
C ASN A 11 24.02 -21.78 -6.97
N GLU A 12 24.27 -21.40 -5.72
CA GLU A 12 24.14 -22.29 -4.57
C GLU A 12 23.60 -21.60 -3.35
N VAL A 13 22.63 -22.24 -2.71
CA VAL A 13 22.11 -21.83 -1.41
C VAL A 13 22.25 -22.93 -0.38
N ARG A 14 22.56 -22.55 0.84
CA ARG A 14 22.55 -23.41 2.02
C ARG A 14 21.26 -23.20 2.78
N VAL A 15 20.62 -24.27 3.19
CA VAL A 15 19.41 -24.24 4.02
C VAL A 15 19.71 -24.95 5.34
N ASN A 16 19.62 -24.20 6.44
CA ASN A 16 19.73 -24.74 7.80
C ASN A 16 18.30 -25.06 8.29
N SER A 17 18.04 -26.30 8.58
CA SER A 17 16.76 -26.81 9.04
C SER A 17 16.90 -27.66 10.30
N SER A 18 15.79 -28.05 10.92
CA SER A 18 15.78 -29.01 12.04
C SER A 18 16.36 -30.39 11.66
N GLY A 19 16.39 -30.72 10.37
CA GLY A 19 16.99 -31.94 9.83
C GLY A 19 18.46 -31.82 9.45
N GLY A 20 19.10 -30.69 9.76
CA GLY A 20 20.49 -30.38 9.43
C GLY A 20 20.66 -29.41 8.25
N GLU A 21 21.93 -29.26 7.84
CA GLU A 21 22.30 -28.40 6.72
C GLU A 21 22.12 -29.14 5.39
N GLN A 22 21.53 -28.45 4.40
CA GLN A 22 21.45 -28.92 3.03
C GLN A 22 21.96 -27.84 2.08
N ARG A 23 22.66 -28.27 1.01
CA ARG A 23 23.07 -27.36 -0.07
C ARG A 23 22.28 -27.68 -1.33
N LEU A 24 21.77 -26.64 -1.95
CA LEU A 24 20.94 -26.71 -3.14
C LEU A 24 21.56 -25.86 -4.24
N THR A 25 21.72 -26.46 -5.41
CA THR A 25 22.11 -25.74 -6.63
C THR A 25 20.93 -25.55 -7.53
N GLY A 26 20.90 -24.47 -8.29
CA GLY A 26 19.81 -24.14 -9.21
C GLY A 26 20.30 -23.29 -10.37
N ASP A 27 19.56 -23.36 -11.48
CA ASP A 27 19.78 -22.52 -12.65
C ASP A 27 19.19 -21.10 -12.46
N ALA A 28 18.23 -20.97 -11.53
CA ALA A 28 17.63 -19.71 -11.16
C ALA A 28 17.16 -19.71 -9.69
N PHE A 29 17.22 -18.53 -9.07
CA PHE A 29 16.74 -18.29 -7.70
C PHE A 29 15.78 -17.12 -7.66
N LEU A 30 14.69 -17.28 -6.91
CA LEU A 30 13.74 -16.21 -6.63
C LEU A 30 13.79 -15.86 -5.14
N ILE A 31 14.16 -14.61 -4.83
CA ILE A 31 14.10 -14.05 -3.47
C ILE A 31 12.74 -13.39 -3.28
N ALA A 32 11.92 -13.97 -2.37
CA ALA A 32 10.58 -13.50 -2.08
C ALA A 32 10.36 -13.41 -0.55
N THR A 33 11.36 -12.90 0.16
CA THR A 33 11.40 -12.86 1.63
C THR A 33 10.54 -11.75 2.25
N GLY A 34 10.02 -10.84 1.42
CA GLY A 34 9.09 -9.79 1.85
C GLY A 34 9.72 -8.72 2.73
N SER A 35 8.95 -8.21 3.66
CA SER A 35 9.33 -7.12 4.57
C SER A 35 8.87 -7.38 6.00
N ARG A 36 9.40 -6.59 6.93
CA ARG A 36 8.99 -6.55 8.34
C ARG A 36 8.64 -5.14 8.78
N PRO A 37 7.86 -4.95 9.86
CA PRO A 37 7.63 -3.63 10.42
C PRO A 37 8.94 -2.94 10.78
N ARG A 38 9.04 -1.67 10.45
CA ARG A 38 10.16 -0.83 10.86
C ARG A 38 10.07 -0.52 12.34
N ILE A 39 11.14 -0.79 13.07
CA ILE A 39 11.28 -0.46 14.50
C ILE A 39 12.36 0.59 14.64
N PRO A 40 12.01 1.85 15.04
CA PRO A 40 12.99 2.90 15.20
C PRO A 40 13.75 2.72 16.53
N GLU A 41 14.97 3.28 16.62
CA GLU A 41 15.83 3.16 17.80
C GLU A 41 15.19 3.73 19.08
N TRP A 42 14.28 4.69 18.95
CA TRP A 42 13.59 5.31 20.08
C TRP A 42 12.39 4.52 20.60
N CYS A 43 12.12 3.33 20.09
CA CYS A 43 10.99 2.51 20.51
C CYS A 43 11.38 1.04 20.62
N SER A 44 10.96 0.41 21.71
CA SER A 44 11.14 -1.03 21.94
C SER A 44 9.78 -1.70 22.10
N PRO A 45 9.21 -2.29 21.02
CA PRO A 45 7.97 -3.04 21.08
C PRO A 45 8.09 -4.22 22.05
N ASP A 46 7.07 -4.42 22.87
CA ASP A 46 7.00 -5.54 23.83
C ASP A 46 6.01 -6.64 23.40
N GLY A 47 5.27 -6.42 22.32
CA GLY A 47 4.24 -7.33 21.82
C GLY A 47 3.04 -7.48 22.74
N GLU A 48 2.86 -6.56 23.72
CA GLU A 48 1.75 -6.54 24.68
C GLU A 48 1.02 -5.20 24.70
N ARG A 49 1.74 -4.10 24.92
CA ARG A 49 1.19 -2.74 24.98
C ARG A 49 1.81 -1.83 23.92
N ILE A 50 3.06 -2.06 23.58
CA ILE A 50 3.77 -1.40 22.47
C ILE A 50 3.86 -2.43 21.34
N LEU A 51 3.02 -2.26 20.34
CA LEU A 51 2.78 -3.25 19.30
C LEU A 51 3.48 -2.83 17.99
N THR A 52 3.94 -3.83 17.25
CA THR A 52 4.14 -3.70 15.81
C THR A 52 2.84 -4.09 15.08
N THR A 53 2.80 -3.86 13.78
CA THR A 53 1.65 -4.27 12.96
C THR A 53 1.41 -5.78 12.99
N ARG A 54 2.47 -6.59 13.20
CA ARG A 54 2.36 -8.06 13.31
C ARG A 54 1.66 -8.53 14.58
N ASP A 55 1.75 -7.75 15.66
CA ASP A 55 1.17 -8.09 16.95
C ASP A 55 -0.36 -7.83 17.02
N CYS A 56 -0.93 -7.26 15.94
CA CYS A 56 -2.32 -6.84 15.88
C CYS A 56 -3.29 -7.85 15.25
N TYR A 57 -2.83 -9.07 14.88
CA TYR A 57 -3.64 -10.09 14.19
C TYR A 57 -3.76 -11.44 14.91
N PRO A 58 -4.54 -11.56 16.00
CA PRO A 58 -5.13 -10.52 16.83
C PRO A 58 -4.16 -10.02 17.91
N PRO A 59 -4.38 -8.86 18.53
CA PRO A 59 -3.61 -8.46 19.70
C PRO A 59 -3.93 -9.38 20.90
N LYS A 60 -2.96 -9.61 21.79
CA LYS A 60 -3.14 -10.46 22.98
C LYS A 60 -4.28 -9.97 23.89
N VAL A 61 -4.40 -8.65 23.99
CA VAL A 61 -5.47 -7.98 24.72
C VAL A 61 -6.03 -6.88 23.84
N PHE A 62 -7.34 -6.85 23.65
CA PHE A 62 -7.96 -5.81 22.84
C PHE A 62 -7.83 -4.44 23.51
N PRO A 63 -7.33 -3.40 22.81
CA PRO A 63 -7.14 -2.07 23.36
C PRO A 63 -8.46 -1.40 23.77
N LYS A 64 -8.53 -0.82 24.98
CA LYS A 64 -9.58 0.16 25.31
C LYS A 64 -9.32 1.48 24.61
N SER A 65 -8.06 1.90 24.60
CA SER A 65 -7.59 3.06 23.84
C SER A 65 -6.24 2.73 23.18
N ILE A 66 -6.01 3.27 22.00
CA ILE A 66 -4.79 3.01 21.25
C ILE A 66 -4.25 4.28 20.57
N ALA A 67 -2.94 4.49 20.67
CA ALA A 67 -2.21 5.46 19.87
C ALA A 67 -1.65 4.77 18.62
N VAL A 68 -2.11 5.17 17.44
CA VAL A 68 -1.57 4.70 16.16
C VAL A 68 -0.50 5.69 15.72
N VAL A 69 0.74 5.24 15.60
CA VAL A 69 1.88 6.08 15.20
C VAL A 69 2.20 5.83 13.73
N GLY A 70 1.92 6.85 12.91
CA GLY A 70 2.08 6.80 11.46
C GLY A 70 0.75 6.85 10.71
N SER A 71 0.66 7.75 9.74
CA SER A 71 -0.55 8.09 9.00
C SER A 71 -0.54 7.65 7.53
N GLY A 72 0.33 6.71 7.18
CA GLY A 72 0.32 6.03 5.89
C GLY A 72 -0.83 5.02 5.78
N VAL A 73 -0.89 4.26 4.67
CA VAL A 73 -1.93 3.26 4.39
C VAL A 73 -2.17 2.34 5.58
N THR A 74 -1.14 1.68 6.08
CA THR A 74 -1.24 0.77 7.23
C THR A 74 -1.78 1.45 8.48
N GLY A 75 -1.33 2.68 8.77
CA GLY A 75 -1.78 3.42 9.94
C GLY A 75 -3.27 3.75 9.90
N VAL A 76 -3.78 4.24 8.78
CA VAL A 76 -5.20 4.58 8.65
C VAL A 76 -6.09 3.34 8.65
N GLU A 77 -5.61 2.21 8.12
CA GLU A 77 -6.33 0.92 8.20
C GLU A 77 -6.42 0.42 9.64
N PHE A 78 -5.35 0.54 10.45
CA PHE A 78 -5.42 0.24 11.89
C PHE A 78 -6.33 1.20 12.65
N VAL A 79 -6.34 2.49 12.31
CA VAL A 79 -7.33 3.44 12.86
C VAL A 79 -8.74 2.97 12.58
N HIS A 80 -9.02 2.62 11.32
CA HIS A 80 -10.33 2.10 10.91
C HIS A 80 -10.68 0.84 11.70
N MET A 81 -9.78 -0.14 11.74
CA MET A 81 -9.99 -1.42 12.43
C MET A 81 -10.31 -1.21 13.91
N PHE A 82 -9.43 -0.54 14.66
CA PHE A 82 -9.60 -0.39 16.10
C PHE A 82 -10.80 0.48 16.47
N SER A 83 -11.07 1.56 15.73
CA SER A 83 -12.25 2.41 15.95
C SER A 83 -13.54 1.66 15.65
N SER A 84 -13.57 0.82 14.61
CA SER A 84 -14.73 -0.01 14.26
C SER A 84 -15.04 -1.07 15.34
N PHE A 85 -14.03 -1.55 16.03
CA PHE A 85 -14.20 -2.46 17.18
C PHE A 85 -14.42 -1.74 18.52
N GLY A 86 -14.56 -0.42 18.52
CA GLY A 86 -14.94 0.37 19.69
C GLY A 86 -13.79 0.85 20.58
N ALA A 87 -12.54 0.77 20.12
CA ALA A 87 -11.43 1.39 20.84
C ALA A 87 -11.45 2.92 20.67
N GLU A 88 -11.03 3.66 21.69
CA GLU A 88 -10.70 5.08 21.54
C GLU A 88 -9.37 5.19 20.79
N VAL A 89 -9.36 5.83 19.61
CA VAL A 89 -8.17 5.90 18.77
C VAL A 89 -7.63 7.33 18.69
N THR A 90 -6.32 7.48 18.88
CA THR A 90 -5.58 8.70 18.55
C THR A 90 -4.55 8.37 17.48
N LEU A 91 -4.64 9.03 16.33
CA LEU A 91 -3.67 8.92 15.24
C LEU A 91 -2.62 10.03 15.35
N VAL A 92 -1.36 9.64 15.46
CA VAL A 92 -0.22 10.57 15.45
C VAL A 92 0.25 10.76 14.00
N VAL A 93 0.08 11.99 13.49
CA VAL A 93 0.30 12.35 12.10
C VAL A 93 1.48 13.31 12.01
N SER A 94 2.62 12.88 11.50
CA SER A 94 3.82 13.73 11.38
C SER A 94 3.72 14.80 10.28
N ARG A 95 2.69 14.75 9.46
CA ARG A 95 2.39 15.69 8.37
C ARG A 95 1.11 16.49 8.68
N GLN A 96 0.71 17.36 7.73
CA GLN A 96 -0.53 18.13 7.87
C GLN A 96 -1.78 17.35 7.41
N GLN A 97 -1.61 16.23 6.70
CA GLN A 97 -2.69 15.35 6.28
C GLN A 97 -2.33 13.88 6.51
N VAL A 98 -3.34 13.03 6.65
CA VAL A 98 -3.19 11.58 6.55
C VAL A 98 -2.86 11.18 5.11
N LEU A 99 -2.39 9.96 4.89
CA LEU A 99 -2.07 9.42 3.57
C LEU A 99 -1.15 10.38 2.76
N PRO A 100 0.04 10.72 3.26
CA PRO A 100 0.93 11.61 2.56
C PRO A 100 1.26 11.06 1.17
N GLY A 101 1.14 11.90 0.14
CA GLY A 101 1.35 11.52 -1.26
C GLY A 101 0.13 10.96 -1.98
N LYS A 102 -1.02 10.79 -1.30
CA LYS A 102 -2.31 10.48 -1.92
C LYS A 102 -3.10 11.76 -2.22
N ASP A 103 -4.18 11.62 -2.99
CA ASP A 103 -5.07 12.73 -3.35
C ASP A 103 -5.53 13.48 -2.08
N PRO A 104 -5.35 14.82 -2.00
CA PRO A 104 -5.70 15.61 -0.82
C PRO A 104 -7.20 15.57 -0.49
N GLU A 105 -8.08 15.50 -1.50
CA GLU A 105 -9.53 15.41 -1.28
C GLU A 105 -9.92 14.03 -0.72
N ALA A 106 -9.23 12.97 -1.17
CA ALA A 106 -9.42 11.64 -0.60
C ALA A 106 -8.93 11.57 0.85
N ALA A 107 -7.78 12.18 1.15
CA ALA A 107 -7.27 12.28 2.51
C ALA A 107 -8.22 13.08 3.43
N ALA A 108 -8.75 14.21 2.94
CA ALA A 108 -9.71 15.03 3.69
C ALA A 108 -11.01 14.26 3.99
N ALA A 109 -11.57 13.56 3.00
CA ALA A 109 -12.77 12.75 3.19
C ALA A 109 -12.57 11.65 4.26
N LEU A 110 -11.38 11.04 4.32
CA LEU A 110 -11.06 10.06 5.35
C LEU A 110 -10.89 10.70 6.73
N GLU A 111 -10.23 11.86 6.82
CA GLU A 111 -10.09 12.62 8.07
C GLU A 111 -11.46 13.01 8.64
N ASP A 112 -12.36 13.52 7.80
CA ASP A 112 -13.72 13.88 8.20
C ASP A 112 -14.49 12.66 8.74
N ALA A 113 -14.38 11.51 8.06
CA ALA A 113 -14.98 10.27 8.51
C ALA A 113 -14.40 9.79 9.85
N PHE A 114 -13.09 9.91 10.08
CA PHE A 114 -12.45 9.58 11.33
C PHE A 114 -12.89 10.51 12.47
N LEU A 115 -12.89 11.82 12.24
CA LEU A 115 -13.36 12.80 13.21
C LEU A 115 -14.83 12.57 13.58
N GLY A 116 -15.68 12.27 12.60
CA GLY A 116 -17.10 11.93 12.81
C GLY A 116 -17.32 10.68 13.67
N ARG A 117 -16.33 9.78 13.73
CA ARG A 117 -16.32 8.58 14.60
C ARG A 117 -15.66 8.81 15.95
N GLY A 118 -15.20 10.02 16.24
CA GLY A 118 -14.51 10.35 17.50
C GLY A 118 -13.02 9.99 17.53
N VAL A 119 -12.40 9.65 16.40
CA VAL A 119 -10.95 9.47 16.32
C VAL A 119 -10.27 10.83 16.52
N LYS A 120 -9.23 10.86 17.33
CA LYS A 120 -8.41 12.06 17.56
C LYS A 120 -7.24 12.09 16.58
N LEU A 121 -7.07 13.20 15.85
CA LEU A 121 -5.96 13.40 14.92
C LEU A 121 -4.94 14.37 15.54
N LEU A 122 -3.76 13.87 15.89
CA LEU A 122 -2.64 14.69 16.37
C LEU A 122 -1.73 15.05 15.19
N LYS A 123 -2.10 16.10 14.45
CA LYS A 123 -1.42 16.50 13.21
C LYS A 123 -0.20 17.38 13.49
N GLY A 124 0.82 17.29 12.62
CA GLY A 124 2.07 18.04 12.71
C GLY A 124 2.96 17.60 13.89
N ALA A 125 2.73 16.40 14.45
CA ALA A 125 3.49 15.86 15.57
C ALA A 125 4.20 14.58 15.17
N ARG A 126 5.50 14.50 15.40
CA ARG A 126 6.32 13.32 15.15
C ARG A 126 6.62 12.63 16.48
N ALA A 127 6.26 11.36 16.59
CA ALA A 127 6.62 10.55 17.75
C ALA A 127 8.16 10.41 17.87
N THR A 128 8.66 10.58 19.07
CA THR A 128 10.09 10.49 19.44
C THR A 128 10.36 9.45 20.51
N ALA A 129 9.33 8.99 21.23
CA ALA A 129 9.41 7.89 22.17
C ALA A 129 8.03 7.26 22.39
N ILE A 130 8.02 5.96 22.70
CA ILE A 130 6.87 5.25 23.26
C ILE A 130 7.35 4.51 24.50
N GLU A 131 6.77 4.85 25.65
CA GLU A 131 7.20 4.31 26.94
C GLU A 131 6.03 3.62 27.65
N ARG A 132 6.33 2.52 28.35
CA ARG A 132 5.37 1.90 29.27
C ARG A 132 5.18 2.81 30.48
N GLN A 133 3.92 3.03 30.88
CA GLN A 133 3.57 3.76 32.09
C GLN A 133 2.43 3.03 32.82
N GLY A 134 2.78 2.29 33.88
CA GLY A 134 1.82 1.40 34.54
C GLY A 134 1.23 0.38 33.58
N ASP A 135 -0.10 0.31 33.53
CA ASP A 135 -0.83 -0.59 32.62
C ASP A 135 -1.04 -0.03 31.21
N GLY A 136 -0.49 1.13 30.91
CA GLY A 136 -0.64 1.80 29.61
C GLY A 136 0.69 2.22 29.01
N VAL A 137 0.59 3.12 28.06
CA VAL A 137 1.71 3.69 27.32
C VAL A 137 1.58 5.21 27.18
N VAL A 138 2.71 5.88 27.02
CA VAL A 138 2.78 7.29 26.66
C VAL A 138 3.59 7.41 25.38
N VAL A 139 3.01 8.00 24.34
CA VAL A 139 3.70 8.42 23.12
C VAL A 139 4.10 9.87 23.28
N LYS A 140 5.39 10.17 23.20
CA LYS A 140 5.95 11.52 23.27
C LYS A 140 6.25 12.03 21.87
N CYS A 141 5.96 13.30 21.63
CA CYS A 141 6.18 13.94 20.32
C CYS A 141 7.26 15.03 20.40
N ASP A 142 7.83 15.36 19.23
CA ASP A 142 8.91 16.35 19.07
C ASP A 142 8.52 17.79 19.47
N ASP A 143 7.22 18.08 19.48
CA ASP A 143 6.67 19.37 19.87
C ASP A 143 6.22 19.45 21.34
N GLY A 144 6.51 18.42 22.13
CA GLY A 144 6.16 18.32 23.56
C GLY A 144 4.77 17.80 23.84
N ARG A 145 3.94 17.55 22.80
CA ARG A 145 2.64 16.89 23.01
C ARG A 145 2.81 15.41 23.36
N GLU A 146 1.87 14.89 24.13
CA GLU A 146 1.86 13.48 24.56
C GLU A 146 0.49 12.84 24.30
N VAL A 147 0.51 11.55 23.96
CA VAL A 147 -0.70 10.71 23.86
C VAL A 147 -0.60 9.60 24.88
N LYS A 148 -1.58 9.55 25.80
CA LYS A 148 -1.73 8.46 26.78
C LYS A 148 -2.80 7.49 26.29
N ALA A 149 -2.48 6.20 26.28
CA ALA A 149 -3.39 5.14 25.85
C ALA A 149 -3.09 3.83 26.58
N THR A 150 -3.97 2.84 26.44
CA THR A 150 -3.70 1.49 26.96
C THR A 150 -2.68 0.75 26.09
N HIS A 151 -2.63 1.08 24.78
CA HIS A 151 -1.70 0.49 23.81
C HIS A 151 -1.19 1.54 22.82
N ALA A 152 -0.09 1.23 22.16
CA ALA A 152 0.38 1.93 20.97
C ALA A 152 0.76 0.93 19.88
N VAL A 153 0.56 1.29 18.62
CA VAL A 153 1.02 0.51 17.48
C VAL A 153 1.90 1.37 16.57
N LEU A 154 3.04 0.80 16.16
CA LEU A 154 3.93 1.38 15.17
C LEU A 154 3.47 1.02 13.76
N ALA A 155 3.08 2.03 12.98
CA ALA A 155 2.68 1.91 11.57
C ALA A 155 3.49 2.87 10.68
N ILE A 156 4.82 2.91 10.89
CA ILE A 156 5.76 3.86 10.27
C ILE A 156 6.51 3.31 9.06
N GLY A 157 5.97 2.28 8.43
CA GLY A 157 6.53 1.62 7.26
C GLY A 157 7.21 0.30 7.59
N SER A 158 7.88 -0.25 6.59
CA SER A 158 8.54 -1.55 6.64
C SER A 158 9.96 -1.51 6.10
N GLU A 159 10.71 -2.54 6.42
CA GLU A 159 12.09 -2.80 5.97
C GLU A 159 12.14 -4.15 5.26
N PRO A 160 12.98 -4.30 4.20
CA PRO A 160 13.09 -5.56 3.48
C PRO A 160 13.75 -6.64 4.36
N ASN A 161 13.35 -7.90 4.18
CA ASN A 161 13.97 -9.04 4.85
C ASN A 161 15.14 -9.54 4.00
N VAL A 162 16.31 -8.98 4.21
CA VAL A 162 17.55 -9.33 3.51
C VAL A 162 18.62 -9.93 4.43
N GLU A 163 18.49 -9.76 5.73
CA GLU A 163 19.43 -10.27 6.73
C GLU A 163 19.48 -11.80 6.69
N GLY A 164 20.66 -12.34 6.87
CA GLY A 164 20.90 -13.78 6.86
C GLY A 164 20.92 -14.44 5.47
N LEU A 165 20.47 -13.72 4.43
CA LEU A 165 20.51 -14.25 3.05
C LEU A 165 21.92 -14.35 2.48
N ASN A 166 22.93 -13.67 3.07
CA ASN A 166 24.31 -13.63 2.59
C ASN A 166 24.42 -13.22 1.10
N LEU A 167 23.73 -12.13 0.75
CA LEU A 167 23.61 -11.64 -0.62
C LEU A 167 24.96 -11.31 -1.27
N ASP A 168 25.93 -10.85 -0.46
CA ASP A 168 27.29 -10.55 -0.91
C ASP A 168 27.99 -11.76 -1.51
N ALA A 169 27.76 -12.98 -0.96
CA ALA A 169 28.33 -14.20 -1.50
C ALA A 169 27.80 -14.52 -2.91
N ALA A 170 26.59 -14.07 -3.23
CA ALA A 170 26.02 -14.19 -4.57
C ALA A 170 26.32 -12.97 -5.45
N GLY A 171 26.86 -11.88 -4.90
CA GLY A 171 27.11 -10.63 -5.60
C GLY A 171 25.87 -9.80 -5.86
N VAL A 172 24.77 -10.00 -5.11
CA VAL A 172 23.51 -9.25 -5.25
C VAL A 172 23.62 -7.92 -4.53
N GLU A 173 23.32 -6.84 -5.24
CA GLU A 173 23.41 -5.46 -4.74
C GLU A 173 22.06 -4.97 -4.17
N LEU A 174 22.17 -4.19 -3.09
CA LEU A 174 21.04 -3.48 -2.48
C LEU A 174 21.03 -2.00 -2.90
N ASP A 175 19.85 -1.40 -2.92
CA ASP A 175 19.72 0.05 -3.06
C ASP A 175 20.10 0.76 -1.74
N THR A 176 20.14 2.09 -1.76
CA THR A 176 20.49 2.93 -0.59
C THR A 176 19.50 2.78 0.58
N ARG A 177 18.35 2.17 0.37
CA ARG A 177 17.32 1.90 1.38
C ARG A 177 17.33 0.45 1.85
N GLY A 178 18.25 -0.39 1.32
CA GLY A 178 18.40 -1.79 1.67
C GLY A 178 17.51 -2.77 0.89
N TYR A 179 16.83 -2.33 -0.16
CA TYR A 179 16.04 -3.20 -1.03
C TYR A 179 16.88 -3.83 -2.13
N ILE A 180 16.49 -5.03 -2.59
CA ILE A 180 17.13 -5.67 -3.72
C ILE A 180 16.76 -4.95 -5.01
N ASN A 181 17.76 -4.42 -5.73
CA ASN A 181 17.56 -3.80 -7.03
C ASN A 181 17.13 -4.84 -8.07
N ILE A 182 16.09 -4.52 -8.83
CA ILE A 182 15.60 -5.35 -9.94
C ILE A 182 15.40 -4.52 -11.20
N ASP A 183 15.63 -5.17 -12.33
CA ASP A 183 15.34 -4.65 -13.64
C ASP A 183 13.86 -4.82 -14.05
N ARG A 184 13.53 -4.56 -15.30
CA ARG A 184 12.20 -4.74 -15.88
C ARG A 184 11.71 -6.19 -15.96
N HIS A 185 12.60 -7.17 -15.81
CA HIS A 185 12.32 -8.60 -15.77
C HIS A 185 12.25 -9.14 -14.34
N CYS A 186 12.38 -8.25 -13.34
CA CYS A 186 12.56 -8.57 -11.93
C CYS A 186 13.86 -9.35 -11.65
N GLU A 187 14.86 -9.30 -12.56
CA GLU A 187 16.19 -9.87 -12.38
C GLU A 187 17.06 -8.87 -11.62
N THR A 188 17.93 -9.38 -10.74
CA THR A 188 18.89 -8.55 -10.01
C THR A 188 20.07 -8.20 -10.92
N ASN A 189 21.10 -7.55 -10.36
CA ASN A 189 22.38 -7.37 -11.06
C ASN A 189 23.12 -8.68 -11.33
N VAL A 190 22.70 -9.80 -10.74
CA VAL A 190 23.27 -11.14 -10.94
C VAL A 190 22.32 -11.98 -11.78
N LYS A 191 22.82 -12.43 -12.95
CA LYS A 191 22.03 -13.25 -13.87
C LYS A 191 21.52 -14.53 -13.20
N GLY A 192 20.24 -14.82 -13.40
CA GLY A 192 19.57 -15.98 -12.82
C GLY A 192 19.07 -15.77 -11.40
N ILE A 193 19.34 -14.61 -10.78
CA ILE A 193 18.78 -14.27 -9.46
C ILE A 193 17.72 -13.18 -9.62
N TYR A 194 16.52 -13.47 -9.15
CA TYR A 194 15.32 -12.62 -9.25
C TYR A 194 14.83 -12.22 -7.87
N ALA A 195 14.12 -11.10 -7.77
CA ALA A 195 13.42 -10.73 -6.54
C ALA A 195 12.00 -10.25 -6.83
N ALA A 196 11.05 -10.62 -5.96
CA ALA A 196 9.65 -10.24 -6.08
C ALA A 196 9.03 -9.86 -4.72
N GLY A 197 8.01 -9.03 -4.76
CA GLY A 197 7.32 -8.51 -3.58
C GLY A 197 8.09 -7.40 -2.88
N ASP A 198 7.77 -7.20 -1.61
CA ASP A 198 8.27 -6.07 -0.81
C ASP A 198 9.79 -5.97 -0.77
N VAL A 199 10.49 -7.10 -0.79
CA VAL A 199 11.96 -7.14 -0.78
C VAL A 199 12.60 -6.42 -1.95
N SER A 200 11.87 -6.25 -3.07
CA SER A 200 12.32 -5.52 -4.26
C SER A 200 12.15 -3.99 -4.17
N GLY A 201 11.47 -3.50 -3.13
CA GLY A 201 11.28 -2.05 -2.91
C GLY A 201 10.44 -1.33 -3.95
N LYS A 202 9.74 -2.06 -4.83
CA LYS A 202 8.87 -1.44 -5.84
C LYS A 202 7.57 -0.98 -5.18
N LEU A 203 6.45 -1.64 -5.36
CA LEU A 203 5.20 -1.34 -4.68
C LEU A 203 4.85 -2.47 -3.70
N PRO A 204 4.65 -2.19 -2.41
CA PRO A 204 4.35 -3.22 -1.40
C PRO A 204 2.88 -3.67 -1.49
N LEU A 205 2.51 -4.28 -2.61
CA LEU A 205 1.17 -4.79 -2.93
C LEU A 205 1.25 -6.26 -3.32
N SER A 206 0.38 -7.08 -2.74
CA SER A 206 0.30 -8.52 -3.06
C SER A 206 0.02 -8.78 -4.54
N SER A 207 -0.79 -7.94 -5.18
CA SER A 207 -1.08 -7.99 -6.61
C SER A 207 0.17 -7.75 -7.47
N VAL A 208 1.03 -6.81 -7.05
CA VAL A 208 2.30 -6.54 -7.70
C VAL A 208 3.25 -7.71 -7.53
N ALA A 209 3.39 -8.24 -6.31
CA ALA A 209 4.24 -9.40 -6.03
C ALA A 209 3.82 -10.63 -6.88
N ALA A 210 2.52 -10.93 -6.95
CA ALA A 210 1.98 -12.01 -7.77
C ALA A 210 2.28 -11.82 -9.27
N MET A 211 2.12 -10.58 -9.77
CA MET A 211 2.41 -10.28 -11.16
C MET A 211 3.93 -10.32 -11.46
N GLN A 212 4.78 -9.88 -10.53
CA GLN A 212 6.24 -10.04 -10.64
C GLN A 212 6.60 -11.52 -10.76
N GLY A 213 6.08 -12.38 -9.88
CA GLY A 213 6.32 -13.83 -9.94
C GLY A 213 5.88 -14.45 -11.27
N ARG A 214 4.72 -14.04 -11.80
CA ARG A 214 4.25 -14.46 -13.12
C ARG A 214 5.21 -14.02 -14.23
N LYS A 215 5.68 -12.76 -14.21
CA LYS A 215 6.62 -12.23 -15.21
C LYS A 215 7.97 -12.92 -15.18
N ILE A 216 8.47 -13.24 -13.98
CA ILE A 216 9.69 -14.03 -13.80
C ILE A 216 9.53 -15.41 -14.45
N ALA A 217 8.41 -16.10 -14.16
CA ALA A 217 8.15 -17.41 -14.75
C ALA A 217 8.03 -17.36 -16.29
N GLU A 218 7.32 -16.36 -16.84
CA GLU A 218 7.23 -16.14 -18.29
C GLU A 218 8.61 -15.90 -18.92
N HIS A 219 9.48 -15.14 -18.24
CA HIS A 219 10.84 -14.87 -18.68
C HIS A 219 11.72 -16.13 -18.66
N LEU A 220 11.75 -16.87 -17.55
CA LEU A 220 12.53 -18.10 -17.38
C LEU A 220 12.12 -19.20 -18.37
N MET A 221 10.84 -19.33 -18.64
CA MET A 221 10.31 -20.34 -19.57
C MET A 221 10.46 -19.96 -21.05
N GLY A 222 11.08 -18.83 -21.33
CA GLY A 222 11.26 -18.35 -22.70
C GLY A 222 9.94 -18.10 -23.44
N SER A 223 8.88 -17.81 -22.70
CA SER A 223 7.56 -17.47 -23.25
C SER A 223 7.60 -16.11 -23.94
N ASN A 224 8.40 -15.97 -24.98
CA ASN A 224 8.48 -14.82 -25.85
C ASN A 224 7.18 -14.71 -26.68
N ARG A 225 6.07 -14.47 -26.02
CA ARG A 225 4.88 -14.03 -26.75
C ARG A 225 5.17 -12.63 -27.25
N ALA A 226 4.83 -12.36 -28.51
CA ALA A 226 4.91 -11.02 -29.11
C ALA A 226 4.15 -9.95 -28.29
N THR A 227 3.40 -10.38 -27.29
CA THR A 227 2.61 -9.59 -26.35
C THR A 227 3.23 -9.49 -24.95
N HIS A 228 4.50 -9.95 -24.74
CA HIS A 228 5.13 -9.82 -23.43
C HIS A 228 5.30 -8.33 -23.09
N ARG A 229 4.47 -7.84 -22.17
CA ARG A 229 4.56 -6.48 -21.64
C ARG A 229 5.28 -6.54 -20.31
N HIS A 230 6.26 -5.65 -20.12
CA HIS A 230 6.87 -5.43 -18.82
C HIS A 230 5.85 -4.86 -17.84
N LEU A 231 6.11 -5.05 -16.55
CA LEU A 231 5.34 -4.39 -15.50
C LEU A 231 5.55 -2.89 -15.56
N ASP A 232 4.46 -2.17 -15.66
CA ASP A 232 4.39 -0.73 -15.52
C ASP A 232 3.76 -0.44 -14.16
N TYR A 233 4.58 -0.07 -13.19
CA TYR A 233 4.15 0.15 -11.82
C TYR A 233 3.25 1.37 -11.67
N ASP A 234 3.33 2.34 -12.59
CA ASP A 234 2.47 3.52 -12.59
C ASP A 234 1.01 3.18 -12.95
N LYS A 235 0.77 1.97 -13.49
CA LYS A 235 -0.56 1.45 -13.79
C LYS A 235 -1.10 0.50 -12.74
N ALA A 236 -0.38 0.31 -11.64
CA ALA A 236 -0.84 -0.54 -10.56
C ALA A 236 -1.96 0.15 -9.78
N ALA A 237 -3.13 -0.46 -9.74
CA ALA A 237 -4.19 -0.01 -8.84
C ALA A 237 -3.83 -0.31 -7.39
N SER A 238 -4.17 0.60 -6.49
CA SER A 238 -4.06 0.42 -5.05
C SER A 238 -5.37 0.71 -4.34
N ALA A 239 -5.61 0.04 -3.22
CA ALA A 239 -6.77 0.29 -2.38
C ALA A 239 -6.34 0.43 -0.92
N ILE A 240 -7.10 1.22 -0.16
CA ILE A 240 -6.97 1.45 1.27
C ILE A 240 -8.29 1.02 1.89
N PHE A 241 -8.23 0.00 2.71
CA PHE A 241 -9.42 -0.68 3.26
C PHE A 241 -9.90 0.00 4.54
N THR A 242 -10.38 1.21 4.35
CA THR A 242 -11.01 2.04 5.39
C THR A 242 -12.51 2.21 5.09
N GLN A 243 -13.19 3.03 5.85
CA GLN A 243 -14.55 3.49 5.52
C GLN A 243 -14.59 5.01 5.69
N PRO A 244 -14.70 5.74 4.57
CA PRO A 244 -14.82 5.22 3.18
C PRO A 244 -13.55 4.49 2.74
N GLU A 245 -13.70 3.50 1.82
CA GLU A 245 -12.56 2.96 1.07
C GLU A 245 -11.98 4.04 0.17
N ILE A 246 -10.67 3.94 -0.10
CA ILE A 246 -10.00 4.81 -1.08
C ILE A 246 -9.24 3.91 -2.04
N ALA A 247 -9.40 4.15 -3.34
CA ALA A 247 -8.63 3.45 -4.36
C ALA A 247 -8.14 4.43 -5.43
N ASP A 248 -6.96 4.16 -5.95
CA ASP A 248 -6.34 4.99 -6.99
C ASP A 248 -5.57 4.14 -8.01
N VAL A 249 -5.37 4.71 -9.20
CA VAL A 249 -4.56 4.13 -10.26
C VAL A 249 -4.08 5.20 -11.23
N GLY A 250 -2.89 5.03 -11.76
CA GLY A 250 -2.33 5.88 -12.80
C GLY A 250 -1.90 7.26 -12.31
N LEU A 251 -1.93 8.24 -13.19
CA LEU A 251 -1.49 9.60 -12.93
C LEU A 251 -2.35 10.28 -11.87
N ALA A 252 -1.72 10.82 -10.83
CA ALA A 252 -2.37 11.66 -9.84
C ALA A 252 -2.44 13.13 -10.29
N GLU A 253 -3.49 13.85 -9.88
CA GLU A 253 -3.66 15.28 -10.21
C GLU A 253 -2.47 16.13 -9.74
N ALA A 254 -2.02 15.92 -8.51
CA ALA A 254 -0.88 16.64 -7.93
C ALA A 254 0.43 16.38 -8.69
N GLU A 255 0.63 15.15 -9.17
CA GLU A 255 1.78 14.78 -9.98
C GLU A 255 1.73 15.44 -11.36
N ALA A 256 0.58 15.42 -12.02
CA ALA A 256 0.38 16.09 -13.29
C ALA A 256 0.70 17.59 -13.18
N PHE A 257 0.21 18.23 -12.13
CA PHE A 257 0.46 19.63 -11.85
C PHE A 257 1.95 19.92 -11.61
N ALA A 258 2.63 19.10 -10.79
CA ALA A 258 4.05 19.24 -10.50
C ALA A 258 4.91 19.11 -11.75
N ASN A 259 4.50 18.27 -12.71
CA ASN A 259 5.19 18.02 -13.98
C ASN A 259 4.75 18.99 -15.09
N GLY A 260 3.88 19.97 -14.81
CA GLY A 260 3.37 20.91 -15.82
C GLY A 260 2.52 20.25 -16.92
N ARG A 261 2.02 19.04 -16.69
CA ARG A 261 1.21 18.30 -17.64
C ARG A 261 -0.23 18.82 -17.62
N LYS A 262 -0.75 19.19 -18.81
CA LYS A 262 -2.16 19.53 -18.95
C LYS A 262 -3.01 18.29 -18.83
N ILE A 263 -4.02 18.35 -17.98
CA ILE A 263 -5.00 17.28 -17.75
C ILE A 263 -6.40 17.87 -17.70
N ARG A 264 -7.40 17.03 -17.98
CA ARG A 264 -8.80 17.25 -17.62
C ARG A 264 -9.09 16.42 -16.37
N VAL A 265 -9.68 17.04 -15.35
CA VAL A 265 -10.13 16.37 -14.14
C VAL A 265 -11.64 16.50 -14.07
N THR A 266 -12.34 15.39 -13.97
CA THR A 266 -13.79 15.34 -13.70
C THR A 266 -14.01 14.67 -12.35
N LYS A 267 -14.88 15.26 -11.53
CA LYS A 267 -15.21 14.74 -10.19
C LYS A 267 -16.71 14.63 -10.04
N VAL A 268 -17.20 13.44 -9.72
CA VAL A 268 -18.63 13.15 -9.52
C VAL A 268 -18.85 12.62 -8.11
N PRO A 269 -19.71 13.24 -7.29
CA PRO A 269 -20.02 12.74 -5.96
C PRO A 269 -20.99 11.55 -6.03
N PHE A 270 -20.83 10.58 -5.14
CA PHE A 270 -21.77 9.45 -5.04
C PHE A 270 -23.19 9.88 -4.65
N SER A 271 -23.36 11.06 -4.09
CA SER A 271 -24.69 11.62 -3.78
C SER A 271 -25.58 11.84 -5.02
N SER A 272 -25.00 11.89 -6.22
CA SER A 272 -25.73 11.94 -7.49
C SER A 272 -26.08 10.56 -8.04
N THR A 273 -25.55 9.48 -7.47
CA THR A 273 -25.67 8.11 -8.00
C THR A 273 -26.87 7.40 -7.33
N PRO A 274 -27.88 6.92 -8.08
CA PRO A 274 -29.07 6.25 -7.51
C PRO A 274 -28.73 5.09 -6.58
N LYS A 275 -27.74 4.28 -6.92
CA LYS A 275 -27.33 3.14 -6.10
C LYS A 275 -26.77 3.54 -4.75
N ALA A 276 -26.02 4.63 -4.67
CA ALA A 276 -25.52 5.16 -3.40
C ALA A 276 -26.64 5.63 -2.48
N LEU A 277 -27.67 6.26 -3.05
CA LEU A 277 -28.88 6.67 -2.32
C LEU A 277 -29.66 5.44 -1.81
N ILE A 278 -29.83 4.39 -2.62
CA ILE A 278 -30.46 3.12 -2.22
C ILE A 278 -29.71 2.48 -1.04
N HIS A 279 -28.39 2.56 -1.03
CA HIS A 279 -27.57 2.07 0.08
C HIS A 279 -27.55 2.97 1.32
N ASN A 280 -28.15 4.15 1.23
CA ASN A 280 -28.05 5.21 2.24
C ASN A 280 -26.59 5.55 2.59
N ASP A 281 -25.72 5.50 1.58
CA ASP A 281 -24.27 5.78 1.70
C ASP A 281 -23.83 6.66 0.52
N PRO A 282 -24.25 7.95 0.51
CA PRO A 282 -23.97 8.87 -0.59
C PRO A 282 -22.60 9.55 -0.47
N HIS A 283 -21.78 9.12 0.50
CA HIS A 283 -20.50 9.76 0.78
C HIS A 283 -19.41 9.31 -0.20
N GLY A 284 -18.54 10.26 -0.55
CA GLY A 284 -17.41 9.99 -1.42
C GLY A 284 -17.63 10.46 -2.86
N PHE A 285 -16.70 10.08 -3.73
CA PHE A 285 -16.68 10.56 -5.11
C PHE A 285 -15.85 9.63 -6.03
N VAL A 286 -16.07 9.80 -7.33
CA VAL A 286 -15.19 9.34 -8.39
C VAL A 286 -14.48 10.55 -8.98
N LYS A 287 -13.16 10.51 -9.08
CA LYS A 287 -12.33 11.48 -9.80
C LYS A 287 -11.65 10.76 -10.96
N LEU A 288 -11.86 11.24 -12.19
CA LEU A 288 -11.26 10.72 -13.40
C LEU A 288 -10.28 11.75 -13.97
N ILE A 289 -9.12 11.30 -14.39
CA ILE A 289 -8.08 12.13 -15.00
C ILE A 289 -7.88 11.67 -16.44
N SER A 290 -7.98 12.60 -17.39
CA SER A 290 -7.82 12.33 -18.81
C SER A 290 -6.93 13.37 -19.51
N ASP A 291 -6.40 12.99 -20.67
CA ASP A 291 -5.68 13.90 -21.55
C ASP A 291 -6.69 14.77 -22.31
N PRO A 292 -6.60 16.11 -22.23
CA PRO A 292 -7.60 17.00 -22.82
C PRO A 292 -7.60 16.99 -24.34
N ASN A 293 -6.52 16.54 -24.99
CA ASN A 293 -6.40 16.55 -26.44
C ASN A 293 -6.83 15.22 -27.08
N THR A 294 -6.48 14.11 -26.43
CA THR A 294 -6.72 12.76 -26.96
C THR A 294 -7.92 12.07 -26.34
N GLY A 295 -8.37 12.55 -25.19
CA GLY A 295 -9.39 11.93 -24.36
C GLY A 295 -8.90 10.66 -23.64
N GLN A 296 -7.62 10.31 -23.71
CA GLN A 296 -7.11 9.09 -23.08
C GLN A 296 -7.24 9.17 -21.55
N VAL A 297 -7.74 8.09 -20.93
CA VAL A 297 -7.78 7.95 -19.49
C VAL A 297 -6.36 7.76 -18.96
N LEU A 298 -5.95 8.62 -18.03
CA LEU A 298 -4.60 8.67 -17.47
C LEU A 298 -4.54 8.14 -16.04
N GLY A 299 -5.62 8.25 -15.30
CA GLY A 299 -5.70 7.83 -13.91
C GLY A 299 -7.04 8.18 -13.27
N GLY A 300 -7.14 7.89 -11.99
CA GLY A 300 -8.31 8.28 -11.20
C GLY A 300 -8.23 7.85 -9.76
N THR A 301 -9.10 8.44 -8.96
CA THR A 301 -9.26 8.17 -7.53
C THR A 301 -10.73 7.96 -7.22
N ILE A 302 -11.04 6.94 -6.44
CA ILE A 302 -12.39 6.66 -5.96
C ILE A 302 -12.36 6.66 -4.44
N VAL A 303 -13.29 7.38 -3.84
CA VAL A 303 -13.49 7.41 -2.39
C VAL A 303 -14.92 6.99 -2.12
N GLY A 304 -15.13 5.93 -1.36
CA GLY A 304 -16.48 5.46 -1.02
C GLY A 304 -16.59 3.96 -1.01
N ARG A 305 -17.82 3.48 -0.90
CA ARG A 305 -18.13 2.05 -0.83
C ARG A 305 -17.68 1.31 -2.09
N HIS A 306 -16.96 0.19 -1.89
CA HIS A 306 -16.43 -0.66 -2.98
C HIS A 306 -15.45 0.05 -3.92
N ALA A 307 -14.77 1.09 -3.44
CA ALA A 307 -13.76 1.78 -4.24
C ALA A 307 -12.69 0.83 -4.78
N GLY A 308 -12.26 -0.15 -3.96
CA GLY A 308 -11.31 -1.20 -4.35
C GLY A 308 -11.76 -2.07 -5.52
N GLU A 309 -13.07 -2.30 -5.66
CA GLU A 309 -13.63 -3.04 -6.78
C GLU A 309 -13.81 -2.14 -8.02
N LEU A 310 -14.36 -0.94 -7.80
CA LEU A 310 -14.68 0.00 -8.88
C LEU A 310 -13.44 0.52 -9.60
N ILE A 311 -12.32 0.70 -8.90
CA ILE A 311 -11.07 1.20 -9.49
C ILE A 311 -10.56 0.29 -10.63
N SER A 312 -10.96 -0.98 -10.64
CA SER A 312 -10.55 -1.94 -11.66
C SER A 312 -10.98 -1.52 -13.08
N VAL A 313 -12.08 -0.78 -13.23
CA VAL A 313 -12.53 -0.23 -14.51
C VAL A 313 -11.55 0.84 -15.00
N ILE A 314 -11.16 1.77 -14.13
CA ILE A 314 -10.16 2.81 -14.47
C ILE A 314 -8.79 2.16 -14.74
N ALA A 315 -8.41 1.16 -13.93
CA ALA A 315 -7.15 0.43 -14.13
C ALA A 315 -7.09 -0.28 -15.49
N LEU A 316 -8.21 -0.86 -15.94
CA LEU A 316 -8.32 -1.46 -17.27
C LEU A 316 -8.20 -0.36 -18.35
N ALA A 317 -8.91 0.75 -18.18
CA ALA A 317 -8.85 1.88 -19.12
C ALA A 317 -7.43 2.45 -19.27
N VAL A 318 -6.73 2.68 -18.16
CA VAL A 318 -5.33 3.14 -18.15
C VAL A 318 -4.40 2.11 -18.81
N THR A 319 -4.57 0.83 -18.48
CA THR A 319 -3.71 -0.25 -19.00
C THR A 319 -3.89 -0.46 -20.50
N ALA A 320 -5.13 -0.40 -20.98
CA ALA A 320 -5.49 -0.59 -22.38
C ALA A 320 -5.45 0.70 -23.20
N HIS A 321 -5.09 1.85 -22.58
CA HIS A 321 -5.07 3.17 -23.23
C HIS A 321 -6.43 3.60 -23.79
N LEU A 322 -7.52 3.22 -23.10
CA LEU A 322 -8.88 3.60 -23.49
C LEU A 322 -9.09 5.12 -23.30
N LYS A 323 -10.07 5.63 -24.03
CA LYS A 323 -10.48 7.02 -23.96
C LYS A 323 -11.75 7.18 -23.12
N VAL A 324 -12.05 8.39 -22.71
CA VAL A 324 -13.30 8.74 -22.04
C VAL A 324 -14.52 8.35 -22.92
N ALA A 325 -14.40 8.47 -24.24
CA ALA A 325 -15.44 8.02 -25.18
C ALA A 325 -15.74 6.53 -25.08
N ASP A 326 -14.72 5.68 -24.84
CA ASP A 326 -14.93 4.23 -24.69
C ASP A 326 -15.72 3.91 -23.41
N LEU A 327 -15.53 4.72 -22.35
CA LEU A 327 -16.32 4.60 -21.12
C LEU A 327 -17.76 5.06 -21.34
N LEU A 328 -17.97 6.16 -22.09
CA LEU A 328 -19.30 6.68 -22.43
C LEU A 328 -20.12 5.70 -23.28
N ASP A 329 -19.47 4.97 -24.18
CA ASP A 329 -20.11 3.97 -25.03
C ASP A 329 -20.35 2.63 -24.29
N THR A 330 -19.85 2.50 -23.04
CA THR A 330 -20.01 1.27 -22.26
C THR A 330 -21.41 1.22 -21.62
N LEU A 331 -22.12 0.11 -21.82
CA LEU A 331 -23.42 -0.12 -21.18
C LEU A 331 -23.24 -0.64 -19.76
N PHE A 332 -23.23 0.27 -18.79
CA PHE A 332 -23.16 -0.10 -17.38
C PHE A 332 -24.48 -0.68 -16.85
N VAL A 333 -24.38 -1.46 -15.77
CA VAL A 333 -25.56 -1.96 -15.04
C VAL A 333 -26.26 -0.81 -14.32
N HIS A 334 -27.61 -0.80 -14.37
CA HIS A 334 -28.43 0.14 -13.60
C HIS A 334 -29.37 -0.62 -12.64
N PRO A 335 -29.51 -0.18 -11.33
CA PRO A 335 -28.70 0.82 -10.66
C PRO A 335 -27.39 0.22 -10.10
N ALA A 336 -26.28 0.89 -10.33
CA ALA A 336 -24.96 0.47 -9.85
C ALA A 336 -24.09 1.66 -9.41
N LEU A 337 -23.13 1.42 -8.51
CA LEU A 337 -22.16 2.46 -8.15
C LEU A 337 -21.21 2.79 -9.33
N ALA A 338 -21.02 1.83 -10.24
CA ALA A 338 -20.18 2.02 -11.42
C ALA A 338 -20.72 3.08 -12.40
N GLU A 339 -21.99 3.49 -12.29
CA GLU A 339 -22.56 4.57 -13.13
C GLU A 339 -21.85 5.91 -12.86
N ALA A 340 -21.33 6.11 -11.64
CA ALA A 340 -20.50 7.29 -11.33
C ALA A 340 -19.22 7.39 -12.17
N LEU A 341 -18.72 6.26 -12.72
CA LEU A 341 -17.60 6.25 -13.66
C LEU A 341 -18.00 6.77 -15.04
N LEU A 342 -19.22 6.44 -15.48
CA LEU A 342 -19.82 6.95 -16.70
C LEU A 342 -20.01 8.46 -16.60
N ASP A 343 -20.65 8.93 -15.51
CA ASP A 343 -20.86 10.36 -15.26
C ASP A 343 -19.53 11.14 -15.18
N ALA A 344 -18.47 10.49 -14.64
CA ALA A 344 -17.12 11.09 -14.59
C ALA A 344 -16.42 11.14 -15.95
N ALA A 345 -16.87 10.37 -16.94
CA ALA A 345 -16.37 10.41 -18.32
C ALA A 345 -17.02 11.52 -19.16
N GLU A 346 -18.20 12.04 -18.77
CA GLU A 346 -18.84 13.20 -19.41
C GLU A 346 -18.04 14.50 -19.19
#